data_d1aca26ccc39d5167c268cbea18bf849
#
_entry.id   d1aca26ccc39d5167c268cbea18bf849
#
_cell.length_a   1.000
_cell.length_b   1.000
_cell.length_c   1.000
_cell.angle_alpha   90.00
_cell.angle_beta   90.00
_cell.angle_gamma   90.00
#
_symmetry.space_group_name_H-M   'P 1'
#
loop_
_entity.id
_entity.type
_entity.pdbx_description
1 polymer ?
#
loop_
_entity_poly.entity_id
_entity_poly.type
_entity_poly.pdbx_seq_one_letter_code
_entity_poly.pdbx_strand_id
1 'polypeptide(L)'
;MTEELNGRRIVVPEARELGQLVRMLEERGAEAIPCPMIAIRDAPDAEPVAAWLRWFVKGTCDDLVLMTGEGLRRLLGLALRTDLEPAFLDALRTTRKITRGPKPVRALREIGLDADIPADEPTTDGIITAMRRHDLSGRSVGVQLNPGNPNRRLVDFIEAAGAVPYPVLPYVYVSEADDARVLAIISDMAAGQFDAIAFTSAPQARRLRDVARATGRDADLLQGFRRIVVAAVGRSSRQSLKRLACK
;
A
#
# COMPACT_ATOMS: atom_id res chain seq x y z
N MET A 1 -26.02 20.70 -5.54
CA MET A 1 -24.69 20.05 -5.57
C MET A 1 -23.72 21.09 -6.09
N THR A 2 -22.73 21.49 -5.31
CA THR A 2 -21.74 22.49 -5.71
C THR A 2 -20.78 21.86 -6.72
N GLU A 3 -20.78 22.34 -7.95
CA GLU A 3 -19.82 21.95 -9.01
C GLU A 3 -18.44 22.57 -8.73
N GLU A 4 -17.84 22.19 -7.60
CA GLU A 4 -16.57 22.74 -7.11
C GLU A 4 -15.39 22.47 -8.04
N LEU A 5 -15.52 21.46 -8.93
CA LEU A 5 -14.48 21.02 -9.86
C LEU A 5 -14.87 21.23 -11.33
N ASN A 6 -15.85 22.08 -11.62
CA ASN A 6 -16.40 22.25 -12.96
C ASN A 6 -15.33 22.53 -14.02
N GLY A 7 -15.29 21.67 -15.05
CA GLY A 7 -14.35 21.73 -16.15
C GLY A 7 -12.89 21.41 -15.80
N ARG A 8 -12.58 21.01 -14.55
CA ARG A 8 -11.22 20.65 -14.16
C ARG A 8 -10.83 19.27 -14.67
N ARG A 9 -9.71 19.18 -15.35
CA ARG A 9 -9.14 17.95 -15.91
C ARG A 9 -8.21 17.31 -14.87
N ILE A 10 -8.60 16.15 -14.32
CA ILE A 10 -7.93 15.52 -13.20
C ILE A 10 -7.42 14.13 -13.58
N VAL A 11 -6.10 13.92 -13.55
CA VAL A 11 -5.49 12.61 -13.78
C VAL A 11 -5.74 11.71 -12.57
N VAL A 12 -6.22 10.48 -12.82
CA VAL A 12 -6.58 9.48 -11.82
C VAL A 12 -5.69 8.24 -11.97
N PRO A 13 -4.57 8.13 -11.22
CA PRO A 13 -3.64 7.00 -11.29
C PRO A 13 -4.11 5.75 -10.54
N GLU A 14 -5.32 5.76 -9.97
CA GLU A 14 -5.91 4.63 -9.24
C GLU A 14 -6.28 3.49 -10.20
N ALA A 15 -6.14 2.24 -9.73
CA ALA A 15 -6.54 1.05 -10.48
C ALA A 15 -7.74 0.33 -9.84
N ARG A 16 -7.65 0.00 -8.56
CA ARG A 16 -8.61 -0.88 -7.89
C ARG A 16 -9.99 -0.25 -7.69
N GLU A 17 -10.03 1.01 -7.27
CA GLU A 17 -11.27 1.77 -7.03
C GLU A 17 -11.45 2.89 -8.08
N LEU A 18 -10.86 2.69 -9.28
CA LEU A 18 -10.85 3.67 -10.36
C LEU A 18 -12.26 4.17 -10.68
N GLY A 19 -13.21 3.26 -10.94
CA GLY A 19 -14.58 3.63 -11.31
C GLY A 19 -15.32 4.41 -10.22
N GLN A 20 -15.05 4.13 -8.94
CA GLN A 20 -15.63 4.90 -7.84
C GLN A 20 -15.05 6.32 -7.78
N LEU A 21 -13.72 6.44 -7.86
CA LEU A 21 -13.06 7.74 -7.79
C LEU A 21 -13.41 8.61 -9.01
N VAL A 22 -13.49 8.03 -10.21
CA VAL A 22 -13.92 8.72 -11.42
C VAL A 22 -15.32 9.28 -11.22
N ARG A 23 -16.30 8.45 -10.84
CA ARG A 23 -17.67 8.94 -10.56
C ARG A 23 -17.71 10.07 -9.53
N MET A 24 -16.98 9.95 -8.44
CA MET A 24 -16.93 10.98 -7.38
C MET A 24 -16.39 12.32 -7.88
N LEU A 25 -15.46 12.33 -8.84
CA LEU A 25 -14.92 13.53 -9.45
C LEU A 25 -15.90 14.12 -10.48
N GLU A 26 -16.48 13.28 -11.34
CA GLU A 26 -17.46 13.67 -12.36
C GLU A 26 -18.75 14.22 -11.75
N GLU A 27 -19.23 13.66 -10.64
CA GLU A 27 -20.37 14.18 -9.87
C GLU A 27 -20.13 15.59 -9.31
N ARG A 28 -18.85 16.05 -9.28
CA ARG A 28 -18.45 17.40 -8.89
C ARG A 28 -18.09 18.29 -10.08
N GLY A 29 -18.36 17.84 -11.30
CA GLY A 29 -18.14 18.59 -12.54
C GLY A 29 -16.73 18.45 -13.12
N ALA A 30 -15.86 17.58 -12.61
CA ALA A 30 -14.53 17.36 -13.20
C ALA A 30 -14.58 16.45 -14.43
N GLU A 31 -13.61 16.63 -15.33
CA GLU A 31 -13.24 15.66 -16.35
C GLU A 31 -12.16 14.73 -15.76
N ALA A 32 -12.53 13.50 -15.40
CA ALA A 32 -11.58 12.53 -14.88
C ALA A 32 -10.80 11.87 -16.04
N ILE A 33 -9.46 11.83 -15.93
CA ILE A 33 -8.55 11.21 -16.91
C ILE A 33 -7.96 9.95 -16.30
N PRO A 34 -8.53 8.76 -16.55
CA PRO A 34 -8.02 7.51 -16.02
C PRO A 34 -6.63 7.17 -16.58
N CYS A 35 -5.69 6.91 -15.67
CA CYS A 35 -4.37 6.36 -15.99
C CYS A 35 -3.91 5.41 -14.89
N PRO A 36 -4.52 4.20 -14.78
CA PRO A 36 -4.18 3.25 -13.73
C PRO A 36 -2.71 2.85 -13.83
N MET A 37 -1.87 3.30 -12.89
CA MET A 37 -0.41 3.13 -12.97
C MET A 37 0.08 1.83 -12.36
N ILE A 38 -0.64 1.33 -11.33
CA ILE A 38 -0.20 0.19 -10.52
C ILE A 38 -1.39 -0.74 -10.27
N ALA A 39 -1.28 -1.98 -10.73
CA ALA A 39 -2.13 -3.07 -10.28
C ALA A 39 -1.48 -3.83 -9.12
N ILE A 40 -2.31 -4.41 -8.28
CA ILE A 40 -1.90 -5.32 -7.21
C ILE A 40 -2.24 -6.75 -7.65
N ARG A 41 -1.23 -7.60 -7.74
CA ARG A 41 -1.36 -9.01 -8.09
C ARG A 41 -0.88 -9.88 -6.94
N ASP A 42 -1.38 -11.10 -6.84
CA ASP A 42 -0.82 -12.10 -5.93
C ASP A 42 0.67 -12.30 -6.22
N ALA A 43 1.43 -12.76 -5.22
CA ALA A 43 2.82 -13.12 -5.43
C ALA A 43 2.92 -14.12 -6.62
N PRO A 44 3.84 -13.90 -7.58
CA PRO A 44 3.97 -14.78 -8.75
C PRO A 44 4.24 -16.24 -8.40
N ASP A 45 5.04 -16.47 -7.35
CA ASP A 45 5.21 -17.75 -6.71
C ASP A 45 4.36 -17.78 -5.44
N ALA A 46 3.32 -18.62 -5.46
CA ALA A 46 2.40 -18.75 -4.32
C ALA A 46 2.97 -19.67 -3.22
N GLU A 47 3.95 -20.53 -3.52
CA GLU A 47 4.42 -21.55 -2.58
C GLU A 47 5.06 -20.97 -1.30
N PRO A 48 5.91 -19.93 -1.33
CA PRO A 48 6.41 -19.32 -0.11
C PRO A 48 5.29 -18.77 0.79
N VAL A 49 4.24 -18.21 0.17
CA VAL A 49 3.07 -17.67 0.93
C VAL A 49 2.23 -18.81 1.48
N ALA A 50 2.01 -19.87 0.72
CA ALA A 50 1.30 -21.07 1.16
C ALA A 50 2.06 -21.81 2.28
N ALA A 51 3.38 -21.91 2.19
CA ALA A 51 4.23 -22.46 3.24
C ALA A 51 4.11 -21.64 4.54
N TRP A 52 4.12 -20.32 4.42
CA TRP A 52 3.93 -19.42 5.56
C TRP A 52 2.51 -19.58 6.17
N LEU A 53 1.47 -19.72 5.36
CA LEU A 53 0.11 -19.98 5.85
C LEU A 53 0.05 -21.31 6.62
N ARG A 54 0.62 -22.40 6.07
CA ARG A 54 0.71 -23.70 6.76
C ARG A 54 1.47 -23.63 8.09
N TRP A 55 2.48 -22.78 8.20
CA TRP A 55 3.16 -22.51 9.46
C TRP A 55 2.24 -21.75 10.43
N PHE A 56 1.58 -20.68 9.95
CA PHE A 56 0.75 -19.80 10.78
C PHE A 56 -0.44 -20.54 11.40
N VAL A 57 -1.12 -21.39 10.63
CA VAL A 57 -2.29 -22.14 11.11
C VAL A 57 -1.99 -23.20 12.15
N LYS A 58 -0.70 -23.52 12.40
CA LYS A 58 -0.30 -24.40 13.50
C LYS A 58 -0.42 -23.74 14.87
N GLY A 59 -0.75 -22.46 14.93
CA GLY A 59 -0.89 -21.71 16.18
C GLY A 59 0.42 -21.41 16.90
N THR A 60 1.54 -21.46 16.18
CA THR A 60 2.88 -21.17 16.73
C THR A 60 3.29 -19.70 16.61
N CYS A 61 2.44 -18.88 16.01
CA CYS A 61 2.67 -17.44 15.85
C CYS A 61 2.09 -16.67 17.02
N ASP A 62 2.93 -16.04 17.82
CA ASP A 62 2.50 -15.24 18.98
C ASP A 62 1.99 -13.87 18.58
N ASP A 63 2.66 -13.22 17.61
CA ASP A 63 2.37 -11.86 17.15
C ASP A 63 2.29 -11.83 15.62
N LEU A 64 1.35 -11.07 15.08
CA LEU A 64 1.25 -10.80 13.65
C LEU A 64 1.29 -9.31 13.37
N VAL A 65 2.36 -8.85 12.72
CA VAL A 65 2.48 -7.48 12.24
C VAL A 65 1.87 -7.35 10.84
N LEU A 66 0.83 -6.54 10.74
CA LEU A 66 0.13 -6.22 9.49
C LEU A 66 0.53 -4.84 8.97
N MET A 67 1.33 -4.82 7.90
CA MET A 67 1.77 -3.58 7.27
C MET A 67 0.70 -2.95 6.39
N THR A 68 -0.19 -3.77 5.79
CA THR A 68 -1.22 -3.30 4.86
C THR A 68 -2.49 -4.13 4.97
N GLY A 69 -3.66 -3.49 4.77
CA GLY A 69 -4.92 -4.23 4.67
C GLY A 69 -4.98 -5.14 3.45
N GLU A 70 -4.32 -4.74 2.36
CA GLU A 70 -4.22 -5.58 1.16
C GLU A 70 -3.48 -6.89 1.44
N GLY A 71 -2.38 -6.84 2.21
CA GLY A 71 -1.65 -8.04 2.58
C GLY A 71 -2.52 -9.06 3.33
N LEU A 72 -3.34 -8.61 4.28
CA LEU A 72 -4.28 -9.49 4.97
C LEU A 72 -5.32 -10.09 4.00
N ARG A 73 -5.90 -9.28 3.10
CA ARG A 73 -6.87 -9.78 2.11
C ARG A 73 -6.27 -10.82 1.16
N ARG A 74 -4.99 -10.64 0.77
CA ARG A 74 -4.29 -11.62 -0.08
C ARG A 74 -3.98 -12.93 0.66
N LEU A 75 -3.60 -12.85 1.93
CA LEU A 75 -3.44 -14.04 2.77
C LEU A 75 -4.76 -14.79 2.93
N LEU A 76 -5.86 -14.09 3.22
CA LEU A 76 -7.21 -14.67 3.27
C LEU A 76 -7.61 -15.32 1.94
N GLY A 77 -7.42 -14.62 0.82
CA GLY A 77 -7.74 -15.14 -0.50
C GLY A 77 -6.92 -16.39 -0.86
N LEU A 78 -5.65 -16.48 -0.47
CA LEU A 78 -4.85 -17.69 -0.67
C LEU A 78 -5.28 -18.80 0.30
N ALA A 79 -5.55 -18.49 1.57
CA ALA A 79 -6.06 -19.46 2.53
C ALA A 79 -7.36 -20.10 2.05
N LEU A 80 -8.29 -19.31 1.48
CA LEU A 80 -9.52 -19.83 0.86
C LEU A 80 -9.22 -20.78 -0.30
N ARG A 81 -8.32 -20.41 -1.22
CA ARG A 81 -7.96 -21.24 -2.39
C ARG A 81 -7.20 -22.52 -2.03
N THR A 82 -6.66 -22.61 -0.82
CA THR A 82 -5.87 -23.76 -0.33
C THR A 82 -6.56 -24.49 0.82
N ASP A 83 -7.85 -24.28 1.02
CA ASP A 83 -8.68 -24.90 2.06
C ASP A 83 -8.16 -24.68 3.50
N LEU A 84 -7.39 -23.61 3.72
CA LEU A 84 -6.85 -23.22 5.02
C LEU A 84 -7.62 -22.09 5.71
N GLU A 85 -8.66 -21.52 5.07
CA GLU A 85 -9.36 -20.33 5.58
C GLU A 85 -9.91 -20.50 7.00
N PRO A 86 -10.64 -21.60 7.36
CA PRO A 86 -11.14 -21.75 8.72
C PRO A 86 -10.01 -21.77 9.76
N ALA A 87 -8.96 -22.55 9.50
CA ALA A 87 -7.80 -22.65 10.39
C ALA A 87 -7.02 -21.32 10.48
N PHE A 88 -6.95 -20.56 9.38
CA PHE A 88 -6.31 -19.25 9.36
C PHE A 88 -7.09 -18.22 10.18
N LEU A 89 -8.43 -18.21 10.08
CA LEU A 89 -9.29 -17.37 10.90
C LEU A 89 -9.20 -17.71 12.39
N ASP A 90 -9.14 -19.00 12.72
CA ASP A 90 -8.99 -19.45 14.12
C ASP A 90 -7.62 -19.05 14.69
N ALA A 91 -6.55 -19.22 13.93
CA ALA A 91 -5.22 -18.75 14.33
C ALA A 91 -5.18 -17.21 14.48
N LEU A 92 -5.83 -16.44 13.60
CA LEU A 92 -5.92 -14.97 13.71
C LEU A 92 -6.65 -14.52 14.99
N ARG A 93 -7.65 -15.27 15.47
CA ARG A 93 -8.36 -14.92 16.71
C ARG A 93 -7.45 -14.99 17.94
N THR A 94 -6.53 -15.92 17.97
CA THR A 94 -5.65 -16.15 19.12
C THR A 94 -4.30 -15.43 19.03
N THR A 95 -3.83 -15.14 17.82
CA THR A 95 -2.58 -14.37 17.59
C THR A 95 -2.79 -12.90 17.92
N ARG A 96 -1.84 -12.25 18.60
CA ARG A 96 -1.86 -10.81 18.88
C ARG A 96 -1.56 -10.02 17.60
N LYS A 97 -2.49 -9.16 17.19
CA LYS A 97 -2.45 -8.41 15.93
C LYS A 97 -1.91 -6.99 16.13
N ILE A 98 -0.77 -6.70 15.52
CA ILE A 98 -0.10 -5.40 15.53
C ILE A 98 -0.30 -4.75 14.16
N THR A 99 -0.79 -3.52 14.10
CA THR A 99 -1.12 -2.89 12.81
C THR A 99 -0.39 -1.56 12.61
N ARG A 100 0.09 -1.33 11.37
CA ARG A 100 0.77 -0.08 11.00
C ARG A 100 -0.16 1.13 10.93
N GLY A 101 -1.45 0.95 10.95
CA GLY A 101 -2.38 2.08 10.83
C GLY A 101 -3.77 1.64 10.38
N PRO A 102 -4.64 2.56 9.95
CA PRO A 102 -6.08 2.30 9.80
C PRO A 102 -6.45 1.31 8.69
N LYS A 103 -5.62 1.15 7.64
CA LYS A 103 -5.94 0.23 6.53
C LYS A 103 -5.93 -1.24 6.94
N PRO A 104 -4.92 -1.77 7.69
CA PRO A 104 -4.97 -3.12 8.25
C PRO A 104 -6.11 -3.29 9.28
N VAL A 105 -6.37 -2.28 10.13
CA VAL A 105 -7.50 -2.33 11.08
C VAL A 105 -8.82 -2.53 10.35
N ARG A 106 -9.06 -1.77 9.27
CA ARG A 106 -10.27 -1.95 8.45
C ARG A 106 -10.38 -3.37 7.89
N ALA A 107 -9.27 -3.91 7.38
CA ALA A 107 -9.27 -5.27 6.83
C ALA A 107 -9.52 -6.35 7.90
N LEU A 108 -9.07 -6.16 9.14
CA LEU A 108 -9.43 -7.03 10.26
C LEU A 108 -10.93 -6.94 10.59
N ARG A 109 -11.50 -5.74 10.59
CA ARG A 109 -12.93 -5.54 10.87
C ARG A 109 -13.85 -6.15 9.81
N GLU A 110 -13.40 -6.23 8.56
CA GLU A 110 -14.13 -6.94 7.49
C GLU A 110 -14.36 -8.43 7.78
N ILE A 111 -13.53 -9.01 8.65
CA ILE A 111 -13.63 -10.42 9.10
C ILE A 111 -14.02 -10.56 10.57
N GLY A 112 -14.56 -9.51 11.18
CA GLY A 112 -15.04 -9.52 12.57
C GLY A 112 -13.93 -9.49 13.63
N LEU A 113 -12.71 -9.08 13.27
CA LEU A 113 -11.58 -8.95 14.19
C LEU A 113 -11.15 -7.47 14.33
N ASP A 114 -10.31 -7.18 15.33
CA ASP A 114 -9.70 -5.86 15.49
C ASP A 114 -8.19 -6.00 15.79
N ALA A 115 -7.48 -4.87 15.77
CA ALA A 115 -6.08 -4.82 16.16
C ALA A 115 -5.95 -4.81 17.68
N ASP A 116 -5.04 -5.64 18.21
CA ASP A 116 -4.70 -5.62 19.63
C ASP A 116 -3.74 -4.46 19.95
N ILE A 117 -2.82 -4.16 19.03
CA ILE A 117 -1.83 -3.08 19.15
C ILE A 117 -1.83 -2.25 17.87
N PRO A 118 -2.66 -1.23 17.73
CA PRO A 118 -2.56 -0.28 16.63
C PRO A 118 -1.38 0.68 16.85
N ALA A 119 -0.53 0.88 15.84
CA ALA A 119 0.50 1.92 15.91
C ALA A 119 -0.12 3.32 15.84
N ASP A 120 0.34 4.22 16.71
CA ASP A 120 -0.11 5.61 16.76
C ASP A 120 0.21 6.36 15.46
N GLU A 121 1.36 6.03 14.84
CA GLU A 121 1.75 6.55 13.54
C GLU A 121 1.81 5.44 12.47
N PRO A 122 1.31 5.69 11.24
CA PRO A 122 1.27 4.70 10.17
C PRO A 122 2.65 4.52 9.49
N THR A 123 3.70 4.35 10.29
CA THR A 123 5.10 4.22 9.89
C THR A 123 5.74 2.97 10.48
N THR A 124 6.90 2.56 9.97
CA THR A 124 7.72 1.51 10.60
C THR A 124 8.11 1.90 12.02
N ASP A 125 8.48 3.17 12.25
CA ASP A 125 8.83 3.67 13.57
C ASP A 125 7.66 3.63 14.55
N GLY A 126 6.46 3.94 14.08
CA GLY A 126 5.23 3.81 14.87
C GLY A 126 5.00 2.37 15.34
N ILE A 127 5.20 1.36 14.46
CA ILE A 127 5.12 -0.05 14.84
C ILE A 127 6.18 -0.39 15.89
N ILE A 128 7.44 -0.03 15.64
CA ILE A 128 8.55 -0.30 16.57
C ILE A 128 8.27 0.33 17.94
N THR A 129 7.77 1.57 17.97
CA THR A 129 7.41 2.26 19.21
C THR A 129 6.28 1.54 19.95
N ALA A 130 5.27 1.06 19.22
CA ALA A 130 4.18 0.30 19.83
C ALA A 130 4.67 -1.04 20.39
N MET A 131 5.51 -1.78 19.63
CA MET A 131 6.04 -3.08 20.04
C MET A 131 7.00 -2.98 21.24
N ARG A 132 7.77 -1.90 21.38
CA ARG A 132 8.69 -1.67 22.52
C ARG A 132 8.02 -1.67 23.90
N ARG A 133 6.71 -1.47 23.94
CA ARG A 133 5.93 -1.50 25.20
C ARG A 133 5.61 -2.92 25.67
N HIS A 134 6.04 -3.93 24.93
CA HIS A 134 5.74 -5.34 25.18
C HIS A 134 7.00 -6.18 25.18
N ASP A 135 7.02 -7.22 26.03
CA ASP A 135 8.07 -8.22 25.98
C ASP A 135 7.88 -9.08 24.72
N LEU A 136 8.94 -9.17 23.93
CA LEU A 136 9.02 -9.96 22.70
C LEU A 136 9.96 -11.14 22.82
N SER A 137 10.65 -11.32 23.95
CA SER A 137 11.65 -12.36 24.14
C SER A 137 11.07 -13.75 23.88
N GLY A 138 11.73 -14.52 23.04
CA GLY A 138 11.34 -15.89 22.67
C GLY A 138 10.09 -16.01 21.81
N ARG A 139 9.46 -14.89 21.39
CA ARG A 139 8.21 -14.90 20.63
C ARG A 139 8.44 -15.12 19.12
N SER A 140 7.49 -15.80 18.50
CA SER A 140 7.40 -15.95 17.05
C SER A 140 6.56 -14.82 16.45
N VAL A 141 7.14 -14.00 15.56
CA VAL A 141 6.49 -12.82 15.00
C VAL A 141 6.29 -12.95 13.50
N GLY A 142 5.05 -13.17 13.07
CA GLY A 142 4.68 -13.07 11.66
C GLY A 142 4.76 -11.62 11.17
N VAL A 143 5.40 -11.36 10.03
CA VAL A 143 5.52 -10.01 9.49
C VAL A 143 4.98 -9.96 8.07
N GLN A 144 3.76 -9.46 7.90
CA GLN A 144 3.19 -9.25 6.57
C GLN A 144 3.80 -8.00 5.96
N LEU A 145 4.70 -8.18 5.00
CA LEU A 145 5.41 -7.13 4.29
C LEU A 145 4.59 -6.55 3.12
N ASN A 146 5.03 -5.41 2.62
CA ASN A 146 4.51 -4.82 1.39
C ASN A 146 5.60 -4.72 0.31
N PRO A 147 5.24 -4.82 -0.98
CA PRO A 147 6.18 -4.82 -2.09
C PRO A 147 7.10 -3.59 -2.10
N GLY A 148 8.34 -3.83 -2.50
CA GLY A 148 9.37 -2.78 -2.61
C GLY A 148 9.90 -2.25 -1.27
N ASN A 149 9.53 -2.91 -0.16
CA ASN A 149 10.06 -2.58 1.16
C ASN A 149 10.23 -3.87 2.00
N PRO A 150 11.44 -4.46 2.04
CA PRO A 150 11.74 -5.62 2.89
C PRO A 150 11.70 -5.28 4.39
N ASN A 151 11.58 -4.00 4.72
CA ASN A 151 11.44 -3.46 6.06
C ASN A 151 12.48 -4.00 7.06
N ARG A 152 13.74 -4.06 6.62
CA ARG A 152 14.86 -4.59 7.42
C ARG A 152 14.89 -3.99 8.82
N ARG A 153 14.66 -2.69 8.94
CA ARG A 153 14.63 -2.00 10.24
C ARG A 153 13.63 -2.60 11.24
N LEU A 154 12.47 -3.09 10.77
CA LEU A 154 11.50 -3.77 11.63
C LEU A 154 11.97 -5.18 11.95
N VAL A 155 12.51 -5.91 10.98
CA VAL A 155 13.02 -7.26 11.15
C VAL A 155 14.19 -7.25 12.15
N ASP A 156 15.18 -6.38 11.93
CA ASP A 156 16.33 -6.22 12.82
C ASP A 156 15.91 -5.84 14.27
N PHE A 157 14.87 -5.01 14.41
CA PHE A 157 14.31 -4.66 15.71
C PHE A 157 13.70 -5.88 16.41
N ILE A 158 12.94 -6.72 15.68
CA ILE A 158 12.30 -7.92 16.23
C ILE A 158 13.38 -8.91 16.71
N GLU A 159 14.42 -9.14 15.90
CA GLU A 159 15.56 -9.98 16.26
C GLU A 159 16.33 -9.44 17.47
N ALA A 160 16.61 -8.14 17.49
CA ALA A 160 17.30 -7.48 18.61
C ALA A 160 16.48 -7.51 19.92
N ALA A 161 15.15 -7.65 19.82
CA ALA A 161 14.26 -7.82 20.97
C ALA A 161 14.17 -9.30 21.44
N GLY A 162 14.95 -10.21 20.85
CA GLY A 162 14.98 -11.64 21.21
C GLY A 162 13.81 -12.45 20.63
N ALA A 163 13.12 -11.93 19.64
CA ALA A 163 12.03 -12.62 18.93
C ALA A 163 12.49 -13.17 17.57
N VAL A 164 11.75 -14.12 17.02
CA VAL A 164 12.02 -14.70 15.71
C VAL A 164 11.03 -14.16 14.67
N PRO A 165 11.48 -13.35 13.67
CA PRO A 165 10.61 -12.85 12.63
C PRO A 165 10.35 -13.89 11.54
N TYR A 166 9.09 -13.98 11.09
CA TYR A 166 8.64 -14.80 9.97
C TYR A 166 7.99 -13.90 8.91
N PRO A 167 8.78 -13.33 8.00
CA PRO A 167 8.26 -12.41 6.98
C PRO A 167 7.49 -13.14 5.88
N VAL A 168 6.42 -12.51 5.37
CA VAL A 168 5.66 -12.96 4.21
C VAL A 168 5.31 -11.78 3.30
N LEU A 169 5.47 -11.98 1.98
CA LEU A 169 5.10 -11.01 0.95
C LEU A 169 4.01 -11.59 0.04
N PRO A 170 2.72 -11.39 0.38
CA PRO A 170 1.63 -12.10 -0.29
C PRO A 170 1.21 -11.50 -1.65
N TYR A 171 1.77 -10.37 -2.07
CA TYR A 171 1.41 -9.69 -3.30
C TYR A 171 2.55 -8.85 -3.88
N VAL A 172 2.41 -8.48 -5.14
CA VAL A 172 3.35 -7.61 -5.85
C VAL A 172 2.62 -6.43 -6.49
N TYR A 173 3.35 -5.34 -6.75
CA TYR A 173 2.90 -4.27 -7.63
C TYR A 173 3.36 -4.57 -9.06
N VAL A 174 2.43 -4.53 -10.00
CA VAL A 174 2.73 -4.60 -11.44
C VAL A 174 2.30 -3.31 -12.11
N SER A 175 3.01 -2.93 -13.16
CA SER A 175 2.61 -1.79 -13.99
C SER A 175 1.33 -2.17 -14.73
N GLU A 176 0.33 -1.28 -14.72
CA GLU A 176 -0.92 -1.49 -15.45
C GLU A 176 -0.93 -0.65 -16.74
N ALA A 177 -0.71 0.66 -16.62
CA ALA A 177 -0.46 1.47 -17.79
C ALA A 177 0.94 1.17 -18.33
N ASP A 178 1.09 1.06 -19.64
CA ASP A 178 2.38 0.98 -20.29
C ASP A 178 3.18 2.30 -20.14
N ASP A 179 4.47 2.24 -20.40
CA ASP A 179 5.36 3.39 -20.23
C ASP A 179 4.97 4.54 -21.19
N ALA A 180 4.48 4.23 -22.39
CA ALA A 180 4.08 5.22 -23.39
C ALA A 180 2.91 6.08 -22.86
N ARG A 181 1.90 5.46 -22.24
CA ARG A 181 0.78 6.18 -21.65
C ARG A 181 1.21 7.02 -20.44
N VAL A 182 2.09 6.49 -19.59
CA VAL A 182 2.61 7.26 -18.45
C VAL A 182 3.44 8.46 -18.94
N LEU A 183 4.23 8.29 -20.01
CA LEU A 183 4.99 9.37 -20.65
C LEU A 183 4.09 10.44 -21.26
N ALA A 184 3.00 10.05 -21.92
CA ALA A 184 2.01 10.98 -22.43
C ALA A 184 1.45 11.85 -21.29
N ILE A 185 1.07 11.24 -20.16
CA ILE A 185 0.62 11.99 -18.98
C ILE A 185 1.69 12.97 -18.47
N ILE A 186 2.96 12.57 -18.42
CA ILE A 186 4.06 13.45 -17.99
C ILE A 186 4.19 14.65 -18.94
N SER A 187 4.15 14.40 -20.25
CA SER A 187 4.24 15.45 -21.29
C SER A 187 3.07 16.42 -21.20
N ASP A 188 1.85 15.91 -21.08
CA ASP A 188 0.63 16.71 -20.99
C ASP A 188 0.59 17.54 -19.68
N MET A 189 1.06 17.00 -18.57
CA MET A 189 1.25 17.73 -17.31
C MET A 189 2.25 18.89 -17.51
N ALA A 190 3.39 18.63 -18.17
CA ALA A 190 4.39 19.66 -18.46
C ALA A 190 3.86 20.75 -19.41
N ALA A 191 2.98 20.38 -20.33
CA ALA A 191 2.29 21.30 -21.24
C ALA A 191 1.13 22.06 -20.57
N GLY A 192 0.74 21.70 -19.34
CA GLY A 192 -0.38 22.33 -18.62
C GLY A 192 -1.77 21.90 -19.13
N GLN A 193 -1.86 20.70 -19.70
CA GLN A 193 -3.12 20.15 -20.23
C GLN A 193 -4.04 19.59 -19.14
N PHE A 194 -3.57 19.51 -17.88
CA PHE A 194 -4.32 19.04 -16.73
C PHE A 194 -4.29 20.08 -15.61
N ASP A 195 -5.33 20.10 -14.79
CA ASP A 195 -5.42 20.96 -13.60
C ASP A 195 -4.87 20.26 -12.35
N ALA A 196 -5.04 18.93 -12.26
CA ALA A 196 -4.59 18.18 -11.09
C ALA A 196 -4.25 16.73 -11.41
N ILE A 197 -3.49 16.10 -10.47
CA ILE A 197 -3.31 14.66 -10.38
C ILE A 197 -3.62 14.19 -8.95
N ALA A 198 -4.41 13.10 -8.79
CA ALA A 198 -4.91 12.62 -7.51
C ALA A 198 -4.31 11.27 -7.11
N PHE A 199 -3.21 11.27 -6.34
CA PHE A 199 -2.58 10.04 -5.85
C PHE A 199 -3.31 9.49 -4.61
N THR A 200 -3.72 8.23 -4.66
CA THR A 200 -4.30 7.50 -3.53
C THR A 200 -3.27 6.65 -2.78
N SER A 201 -2.12 6.38 -3.41
CA SER A 201 -1.05 5.59 -2.81
C SER A 201 0.35 6.02 -3.28
N ALA A 202 1.36 5.82 -2.41
CA ALA A 202 2.75 6.13 -2.71
C ALA A 202 3.36 5.34 -3.91
N PRO A 203 2.99 4.07 -4.18
CA PRO A 203 3.45 3.36 -5.38
C PRO A 203 3.11 4.03 -6.70
N GLN A 204 1.95 4.69 -6.81
CA GLN A 204 1.55 5.42 -8.03
C GLN A 204 2.52 6.57 -8.34
N ALA A 205 2.86 7.37 -7.33
CA ALA A 205 3.82 8.46 -7.48
C ALA A 205 5.24 7.94 -7.79
N ARG A 206 5.63 6.80 -7.21
CA ARG A 206 6.91 6.16 -7.53
C ARG A 206 6.96 5.71 -8.99
N ARG A 207 5.90 5.04 -9.47
CA ARG A 207 5.81 4.58 -10.87
C ARG A 207 5.99 5.75 -11.85
N LEU A 208 5.28 6.86 -11.62
CA LEU A 208 5.39 8.06 -12.44
C LEU A 208 6.84 8.57 -12.52
N ARG A 209 7.52 8.65 -11.36
CA ARG A 209 8.94 9.04 -11.30
C ARG A 209 9.85 8.03 -11.99
N ASP A 210 9.64 6.74 -11.76
CA ASP A 210 10.53 5.69 -12.27
C ASP A 210 10.49 5.66 -13.81
N VAL A 211 9.30 5.88 -14.42
CA VAL A 211 9.18 6.06 -15.87
C VAL A 211 9.87 7.34 -16.35
N ALA A 212 9.64 8.47 -15.66
CA ALA A 212 10.31 9.71 -16.01
C ALA A 212 11.85 9.56 -16.02
N ARG A 213 12.38 8.92 -14.97
CA ARG A 213 13.83 8.68 -14.85
C ARG A 213 14.36 7.73 -15.92
N ALA A 214 13.69 6.61 -16.15
CA ALA A 214 14.09 5.61 -17.15
C ALA A 214 14.14 6.17 -18.57
N THR A 215 13.37 7.23 -18.83
CA THR A 215 13.23 7.87 -20.14
C THR A 215 13.88 9.26 -20.23
N GLY A 216 14.59 9.70 -19.18
CA GLY A 216 15.23 11.01 -19.14
C GLY A 216 14.27 12.21 -19.10
N ARG A 217 13.02 12.01 -18.63
CA ARG A 217 11.96 13.03 -18.59
C ARG A 217 11.74 13.60 -17.18
N ASP A 218 12.73 13.53 -16.28
CA ASP A 218 12.65 14.09 -14.93
C ASP A 218 12.33 15.59 -14.93
N ALA A 219 12.91 16.36 -15.87
CA ALA A 219 12.67 17.80 -16.01
C ALA A 219 11.19 18.09 -16.33
N ASP A 220 10.60 17.33 -17.26
CA ASP A 220 9.19 17.49 -17.63
C ASP A 220 8.26 17.13 -16.48
N LEU A 221 8.57 16.06 -15.73
CA LEU A 221 7.81 15.69 -14.55
C LEU A 221 7.82 16.80 -13.49
N LEU A 222 9.00 17.39 -13.22
CA LEU A 222 9.12 18.51 -12.28
C LEU A 222 8.38 19.75 -12.77
N GLN A 223 8.44 20.05 -14.08
CA GLN A 223 7.68 21.13 -14.69
C GLN A 223 6.17 20.89 -14.54
N GLY A 224 5.72 19.66 -14.80
CA GLY A 224 4.31 19.28 -14.65
C GLY A 224 3.84 19.49 -13.21
N PHE A 225 4.58 19.03 -12.20
CA PHE A 225 4.23 19.23 -10.80
C PHE A 225 4.19 20.69 -10.34
N ARG A 226 4.87 21.59 -11.04
CA ARG A 226 4.79 23.03 -10.76
C ARG A 226 3.55 23.70 -11.38
N ARG A 227 2.98 23.09 -12.42
CA ARG A 227 1.86 23.64 -13.18
C ARG A 227 0.50 23.17 -12.72
N ILE A 228 0.42 22.00 -12.09
CA ILE A 228 -0.83 21.37 -11.69
C ILE A 228 -0.94 21.20 -10.18
N VAL A 229 -2.14 21.04 -9.67
CA VAL A 229 -2.37 20.66 -8.27
C VAL A 229 -2.04 19.19 -8.07
N VAL A 230 -1.16 18.88 -7.12
CA VAL A 230 -0.83 17.50 -6.74
C VAL A 230 -1.57 17.13 -5.46
N ALA A 231 -2.66 16.40 -5.61
CA ALA A 231 -3.45 15.88 -4.51
C ALA A 231 -2.92 14.52 -4.05
N ALA A 232 -2.87 14.28 -2.73
CA ALA A 232 -2.43 13.01 -2.17
C ALA A 232 -3.25 12.62 -0.95
N VAL A 233 -3.80 11.41 -0.98
CA VAL A 233 -4.52 10.81 0.14
C VAL A 233 -3.53 10.19 1.12
N GLY A 234 -3.60 10.65 2.38
CA GLY A 234 -2.83 10.11 3.50
C GLY A 234 -1.37 10.59 3.60
N ARG A 235 -0.78 10.40 4.81
CA ARG A 235 0.58 10.89 5.14
C ARG A 235 1.68 10.24 4.30
N SER A 236 1.59 8.94 4.02
CA SER A 236 2.59 8.21 3.23
C SER A 236 2.70 8.72 1.79
N SER A 237 1.58 9.05 1.16
CA SER A 237 1.56 9.61 -0.19
C SER A 237 2.14 11.02 -0.20
N ARG A 238 1.76 11.87 0.77
CA ARG A 238 2.31 13.22 0.93
C ARG A 238 3.82 13.21 1.16
N GLN A 239 4.33 12.29 1.98
CA GLN A 239 5.76 12.18 2.26
C GLN A 239 6.56 11.70 1.03
N SER A 240 5.99 10.78 0.23
CA SER A 240 6.57 10.36 -1.04
C SER A 240 6.64 11.52 -2.05
N LEU A 241 5.58 12.32 -2.13
CA LEU A 241 5.55 13.49 -3.02
C LEU A 241 6.53 14.59 -2.61
N LYS A 242 6.68 14.87 -1.31
CA LYS A 242 7.70 15.82 -0.82
C LYS A 242 9.10 15.40 -1.24
N ARG A 243 9.43 14.11 -1.19
CA ARG A 243 10.72 13.57 -1.67
C ARG A 243 10.89 13.65 -3.20
N LEU A 244 9.81 13.81 -3.95
CA LEU A 244 9.82 13.98 -5.41
C LEU A 244 10.01 15.44 -5.82
N ALA A 245 9.48 16.37 -5.03
CA ALA A 245 9.53 17.82 -5.31
C ALA A 245 10.81 18.52 -4.76
N CYS A 246 11.60 17.85 -3.90
CA CYS A 246 12.76 18.42 -3.20
C CYS A 246 14.13 17.97 -3.74
N LYS A 247 14.27 17.59 -5.02
CA LYS A 247 15.58 17.32 -5.63
C LYS A 247 15.79 18.15 -6.89
#